data_dee36db22961cd9dd47d17c04f61e2ac
#
_entry.id   dee36db22961cd9dd47d17c04f61e2ac
#
_cell.length_a   1.000
_cell.length_b   1.000
_cell.length_c   1.000
_cell.angle_alpha   90.00
_cell.angle_beta   90.00
_cell.angle_gamma   90.00
#
_symmetry.space_group_name_H-M   'P 1'
#
loop_
_entity.id
_entity.type
_entity.pdbx_description
1 polymer ?
#
loop_
_entity_poly.entity_id
_entity_poly.type
_entity_poly.pdbx_seq_one_letter_code
_entity_poly.pdbx_strand_id
1 'polypeptide(L)'
;MGEKIAPKIPILKLPYTADEIDFLKNGFEDILKSGFLTMDKKVFEFENLFSEFIGVKYSVAVNSGTSALEIPLRAFDVRNKSVIVPTNTFMATPLSVIHAGGKVTFVDVMKDNLSIDPVDLKNKISH
;
A
#
# COMPACT_ATOMS: atom_id res chain seq x y z
N MET A 1 -42.33 -20.72 -8.94
CA MET A 1 -41.10 -20.46 -9.74
C MET A 1 -40.19 -19.61 -8.87
N GLY A 2 -39.19 -20.20 -8.25
CA GLY A 2 -38.23 -19.45 -7.41
C GLY A 2 -37.28 -18.64 -8.29
N GLU A 3 -37.21 -17.35 -8.10
CA GLU A 3 -36.18 -16.49 -8.70
C GLU A 3 -34.80 -17.06 -8.35
N LYS A 4 -34.05 -17.45 -9.36
CA LYS A 4 -32.61 -17.73 -9.20
C LYS A 4 -31.92 -16.42 -8.89
N ILE A 5 -31.68 -16.12 -7.61
CA ILE A 5 -30.86 -15.01 -7.20
C ILE A 5 -29.47 -15.25 -7.79
N ALA A 6 -29.01 -14.35 -8.66
CA ALA A 6 -27.67 -14.41 -9.21
C ALA A 6 -26.62 -14.42 -8.05
N PRO A 7 -25.56 -15.21 -8.16
CA PRO A 7 -24.55 -15.27 -7.11
C PRO A 7 -23.99 -13.87 -6.85
N LYS A 8 -24.13 -13.39 -5.61
CA LYS A 8 -23.63 -12.09 -5.18
C LYS A 8 -22.12 -12.12 -5.15
N ILE A 9 -21.48 -11.37 -6.03
CA ILE A 9 -20.02 -11.23 -6.03
C ILE A 9 -19.63 -10.37 -4.82
N PRO A 10 -18.88 -10.89 -3.85
CA PRO A 10 -18.44 -10.10 -2.69
C PRO A 10 -17.37 -9.09 -3.10
N ILE A 11 -17.37 -7.93 -2.46
CA ILE A 11 -16.34 -6.88 -2.65
C ILE A 11 -14.95 -7.41 -2.27
N LEU A 12 -14.89 -8.29 -1.26
CA LEU A 12 -13.67 -8.90 -0.77
C LEU A 12 -13.93 -10.38 -0.45
N LYS A 13 -13.01 -11.24 -0.88
CA LYS A 13 -12.95 -12.65 -0.48
C LYS A 13 -11.51 -12.98 -0.10
N LEU A 14 -11.31 -13.37 1.13
CA LEU A 14 -10.00 -13.82 1.62
C LEU A 14 -9.96 -15.35 1.53
N PRO A 15 -9.15 -15.92 0.63
CA PRO A 15 -9.12 -17.37 0.37
C PRO A 15 -8.19 -18.12 1.34
N TYR A 16 -8.26 -17.85 2.64
CA TYR A 16 -7.45 -18.57 3.61
C TYR A 16 -7.89 -20.03 3.71
N THR A 17 -6.92 -20.94 3.65
CA THR A 17 -7.09 -22.37 3.94
C THR A 17 -7.20 -22.61 5.45
N ALA A 18 -7.66 -23.80 5.85
CA ALA A 18 -7.72 -24.17 7.27
C ALA A 18 -6.32 -24.17 7.92
N ASP A 19 -5.32 -24.68 7.19
CA ASP A 19 -3.93 -24.75 7.67
C ASP A 19 -3.32 -23.36 7.88
N GLU A 20 -3.60 -22.41 6.97
CA GLU A 20 -3.17 -21.03 7.12
C GLU A 20 -3.85 -20.34 8.32
N ILE A 21 -5.13 -20.61 8.54
CA ILE A 21 -5.85 -20.10 9.71
C ILE A 21 -5.25 -20.66 11.02
N ASP A 22 -4.93 -21.94 11.07
CA ASP A 22 -4.34 -22.57 12.25
C ASP A 22 -2.90 -22.08 12.48
N PHE A 23 -2.11 -21.89 11.43
CA PHE A 23 -0.80 -21.23 11.51
C PHE A 23 -0.90 -19.82 12.12
N LEU A 24 -1.86 -19.00 11.65
CA LEU A 24 -2.08 -17.66 12.18
C LEU A 24 -2.50 -17.65 13.66
N LYS A 25 -3.40 -18.56 14.06
CA LYS A 25 -3.83 -18.70 15.46
C LYS A 25 -2.66 -19.04 16.38
N ASN A 26 -1.86 -20.04 16.00
CA ASN A 26 -0.70 -20.46 16.79
C ASN A 26 0.34 -19.35 16.89
N GLY A 27 0.64 -18.66 15.77
CA GLY A 27 1.56 -17.53 15.76
C GLY A 27 1.07 -16.36 16.63
N PHE A 28 -0.24 -16.10 16.64
CA PHE A 28 -0.82 -15.06 17.49
C PHE A 28 -0.76 -15.44 18.98
N GLU A 29 -1.02 -16.70 19.31
CA GLU A 29 -0.88 -17.21 20.69
C GLU A 29 0.56 -17.05 21.21
N ASP A 30 1.55 -17.39 20.38
CA ASP A 30 2.96 -17.23 20.72
C ASP A 30 3.34 -15.76 21.00
N ILE A 31 2.85 -14.83 20.16
CA ILE A 31 3.08 -13.40 20.36
C ILE A 31 2.48 -12.95 21.72
N LEU A 32 1.24 -13.32 22.00
CA LEU A 32 0.58 -12.96 23.28
C LEU A 32 1.33 -13.52 24.48
N LYS A 33 1.80 -14.77 24.42
CA LYS A 33 2.58 -15.40 25.50
C LYS A 33 3.95 -14.77 25.70
N SER A 34 4.57 -14.27 24.61
CA SER A 34 5.88 -13.62 24.68
C SER A 34 5.83 -12.27 25.41
N GLY A 35 4.69 -11.59 25.40
CA GLY A 35 4.52 -10.22 25.88
C GLY A 35 5.10 -9.13 24.96
N PHE A 36 5.79 -9.50 23.87
CA PHE A 36 6.34 -8.58 22.87
C PHE A 36 5.33 -8.39 21.73
N LEU A 37 4.54 -7.32 21.81
CA LEU A 37 3.43 -7.08 20.88
C LEU A 37 3.82 -6.22 19.66
N THR A 38 5.01 -5.61 19.68
CA THR A 38 5.47 -4.70 18.61
C THR A 38 6.97 -4.86 18.39
N MET A 39 7.42 -4.65 17.15
CA MET A 39 8.85 -4.59 16.77
C MET A 39 9.67 -5.79 17.28
N ASP A 40 9.12 -6.98 17.19
CA ASP A 40 9.76 -8.22 17.62
C ASP A 40 10.04 -9.15 16.42
N LYS A 41 10.50 -10.36 16.71
CA LYS A 41 10.95 -11.39 15.77
C LYS A 41 10.07 -11.52 14.53
N LYS A 42 8.74 -11.49 14.68
CA LYS A 42 7.80 -11.62 13.55
C LYS A 42 7.88 -10.46 12.56
N VAL A 43 8.17 -9.26 13.04
CA VAL A 43 8.39 -8.09 12.18
C VAL A 43 9.69 -8.26 11.40
N PHE A 44 10.79 -8.59 12.06
CA PHE A 44 12.08 -8.81 11.40
C PHE A 44 12.05 -9.99 10.43
N GLU A 45 11.37 -11.09 10.79
CA GLU A 45 11.16 -12.22 9.89
C GLU A 45 10.40 -11.80 8.63
N PHE A 46 9.32 -11.04 8.77
CA PHE A 46 8.57 -10.50 7.65
C PHE A 46 9.42 -9.57 6.77
N GLU A 47 10.15 -8.64 7.36
CA GLU A 47 11.03 -7.71 6.63
C GLU A 47 12.10 -8.46 5.82
N ASN A 48 12.72 -9.50 6.39
CA ASN A 48 13.70 -10.31 5.70
C ASN A 48 13.08 -11.09 4.54
N LEU A 49 12.00 -11.82 4.77
CA LEU A 49 11.30 -12.58 3.73
C LEU A 49 10.79 -11.66 2.60
N PHE A 50 10.28 -10.50 2.94
CA PHE A 50 9.79 -9.54 1.95
C PHE A 50 10.95 -8.95 1.14
N SER A 51 12.07 -8.61 1.76
CA SER A 51 13.26 -8.11 1.04
C SER A 51 13.84 -9.16 0.10
N GLU A 52 13.90 -10.43 0.51
CA GLU A 52 14.29 -11.55 -0.35
C GLU A 52 13.32 -11.72 -1.53
N PHE A 53 12.02 -11.71 -1.26
CA PHE A 53 10.99 -11.87 -2.31
C PHE A 53 11.04 -10.77 -3.38
N ILE A 54 11.25 -9.52 -2.98
CA ILE A 54 11.34 -8.38 -3.90
C ILE A 54 12.74 -8.24 -4.52
N GLY A 55 13.78 -8.86 -3.95
CA GLY A 55 15.16 -8.75 -4.42
C GLY A 55 15.84 -7.44 -4.02
N VAL A 56 15.47 -6.87 -2.87
CA VAL A 56 16.08 -5.66 -2.31
C VAL A 56 16.91 -5.99 -1.06
N LYS A 57 17.84 -5.11 -0.71
CA LYS A 57 18.73 -5.34 0.43
C LYS A 57 18.01 -5.21 1.77
N TYR A 58 17.05 -4.30 1.88
CA TYR A 58 16.32 -4.02 3.11
C TYR A 58 14.87 -3.73 2.81
N SER A 59 13.99 -4.09 3.74
CA SER A 59 12.61 -3.62 3.81
C SER A 59 12.27 -3.20 5.23
N VAL A 60 11.30 -2.32 5.37
CA VAL A 60 10.84 -1.82 6.66
C VAL A 60 9.32 -1.94 6.72
N ALA A 61 8.83 -2.68 7.71
CA ALA A 61 7.41 -2.80 7.96
C ALA A 61 6.86 -1.53 8.60
N VAL A 62 5.70 -1.09 8.11
CA VAL A 62 4.98 0.08 8.63
C VAL A 62 3.51 -0.28 8.87
N ASN A 63 2.80 0.53 9.64
CA ASN A 63 1.43 0.25 10.07
C ASN A 63 0.36 0.47 8.99
N SER A 64 0.69 1.12 7.89
CA SER A 64 -0.26 1.42 6.80
C SER A 64 0.43 1.72 5.48
N GLY A 65 -0.30 1.53 4.36
CA GLY A 65 0.17 1.97 3.04
C GLY A 65 0.38 3.48 2.94
N THR A 66 -0.37 4.28 3.68
CA THR A 66 -0.16 5.73 3.77
C THR A 66 1.21 6.06 4.35
N SER A 67 1.59 5.41 5.45
CA SER A 67 2.93 5.56 6.04
C SER A 67 4.02 5.07 5.08
N ALA A 68 3.77 3.98 4.35
CA ALA A 68 4.71 3.46 3.35
C ALA A 68 4.95 4.44 2.19
N LEU A 69 3.98 5.28 1.86
CA LEU A 69 4.14 6.35 0.86
C LEU A 69 4.77 7.61 1.47
N GLU A 70 4.38 8.01 2.67
CA GLU A 70 4.84 9.24 3.30
C GLU A 70 6.32 9.20 3.69
N ILE A 71 6.80 8.07 4.23
CA ILE A 71 8.18 7.95 4.70
C ILE A 71 9.21 8.18 3.58
N PRO A 72 9.11 7.55 2.40
CA PRO A 72 10.01 7.84 1.27
C PRO A 72 9.93 9.29 0.80
N LEU A 73 8.73 9.88 0.74
CA LEU A 73 8.56 11.29 0.35
C LEU A 73 9.29 12.24 1.30
N ARG A 74 9.25 11.97 2.61
CA ARG A 74 10.03 12.70 3.60
C ARG A 74 11.54 12.48 3.44
N ALA A 75 11.96 11.24 3.15
CA ALA A 75 13.36 10.91 2.93
C ALA A 75 13.95 11.61 1.70
N PHE A 76 13.14 11.78 0.63
CA PHE A 76 13.51 12.54 -0.57
C PHE A 76 13.38 14.06 -0.41
N ASP A 77 12.94 14.52 0.74
CA ASP A 77 12.70 15.93 1.06
C ASP A 77 11.87 16.65 -0.03
N VAL A 78 10.61 16.24 -0.16
CA VAL A 78 9.67 16.84 -1.12
C VAL A 78 9.06 18.14 -0.65
N ARG A 79 9.51 18.72 0.45
CA ARG A 79 8.99 19.99 0.98
C ARG A 79 9.04 21.08 -0.08
N ASN A 80 7.90 21.72 -0.30
CA ASN A 80 7.69 22.74 -1.33
C ASN A 80 7.92 22.28 -2.78
N LYS A 81 8.20 21.01 -3.03
CA LYS A 81 8.33 20.43 -4.37
C LYS A 81 6.99 19.91 -4.87
N SER A 82 6.80 19.95 -6.17
CA SER A 82 5.64 19.34 -6.84
C SER A 82 5.84 17.84 -6.95
N VAL A 83 4.81 17.07 -6.54
CA VAL A 83 4.77 15.62 -6.67
C VAL A 83 3.57 15.26 -7.53
N ILE A 84 3.83 14.52 -8.59
CA ILE A 84 2.80 14.09 -9.55
C ILE A 84 2.02 12.92 -8.97
N VAL A 85 0.69 13.02 -9.06
CA VAL A 85 -0.24 12.02 -8.55
C VAL A 85 -1.33 11.78 -9.61
N PRO A 86 -1.63 10.52 -9.98
CA PRO A 86 -2.73 10.25 -10.89
C PRO A 86 -4.08 10.60 -10.26
N THR A 87 -5.04 11.05 -11.06
CA THR A 87 -6.40 11.36 -10.57
C THR A 87 -7.16 10.11 -10.13
N ASN A 88 -6.89 8.95 -10.74
CA ASN A 88 -7.48 7.66 -10.37
C ASN A 88 -6.63 6.98 -9.29
N THR A 89 -6.74 7.45 -8.05
CA THR A 89 -6.01 6.88 -6.91
C THR A 89 -6.82 6.98 -5.62
N PHE A 90 -6.43 6.20 -4.63
CA PHE A 90 -6.99 6.31 -3.29
C PHE A 90 -6.45 7.58 -2.60
N MET A 91 -7.27 8.19 -1.76
CA MET A 91 -6.96 9.48 -1.11
C MET A 91 -5.66 9.47 -0.29
N ALA A 92 -5.20 8.30 0.17
CA ALA A 92 -3.91 8.16 0.85
C ALA A 92 -2.72 8.66 0.03
N THR A 93 -2.78 8.52 -1.32
CA THR A 93 -1.69 8.94 -2.21
C THR A 93 -1.46 10.45 -2.19
N PRO A 94 -2.44 11.32 -2.48
CA PRO A 94 -2.24 12.77 -2.37
C PRO A 94 -2.03 13.24 -0.93
N LEU A 95 -2.67 12.60 0.07
CA LEU A 95 -2.48 12.96 1.47
C LEU A 95 -1.06 12.70 1.96
N SER A 96 -0.42 11.59 1.55
CA SER A 96 0.98 11.33 1.90
C SER A 96 1.94 12.40 1.38
N VAL A 97 1.67 12.96 0.19
CA VAL A 97 2.43 14.09 -0.36
C VAL A 97 2.26 15.34 0.50
N ILE A 98 1.02 15.67 0.86
CA ILE A 98 0.70 16.84 1.70
C ILE A 98 1.36 16.70 3.08
N HIS A 99 1.23 15.55 3.71
CA HIS A 99 1.85 15.26 5.02
C HIS A 99 3.38 15.33 4.97
N ALA A 100 3.99 14.98 3.84
CA ALA A 100 5.43 15.15 3.63
C ALA A 100 5.85 16.60 3.33
N GLY A 101 4.89 17.53 3.24
CA GLY A 101 5.13 18.96 2.93
C GLY A 101 5.27 19.27 1.44
N GLY A 102 4.96 18.31 0.57
CA GLY A 102 4.96 18.49 -0.88
C GLY A 102 3.69 19.17 -1.40
N LYS A 103 3.71 19.57 -2.66
CA LYS A 103 2.56 20.09 -3.41
C LYS A 103 2.07 19.05 -4.38
N VAL A 104 0.78 18.70 -4.33
CA VAL A 104 0.19 17.71 -5.25
C VAL A 104 -0.06 18.35 -6.61
N THR A 105 0.42 17.74 -7.67
CA THR A 105 0.05 18.02 -9.04
C THR A 105 -0.67 16.82 -9.62
N PHE A 106 -1.98 16.94 -9.83
CA PHE A 106 -2.77 15.86 -10.41
C PHE A 106 -2.53 15.77 -11.92
N VAL A 107 -2.37 14.53 -12.39
CA VAL A 107 -2.28 14.18 -13.80
C VAL A 107 -3.44 13.26 -14.15
N ASP A 108 -4.03 13.49 -15.31
CA ASP A 108 -5.16 12.69 -15.80
C ASP A 108 -4.73 11.26 -16.14
N VAL A 109 -5.72 10.40 -16.34
CA VAL A 109 -5.51 8.99 -16.67
C VAL A 109 -6.08 8.67 -18.05
N MET A 110 -5.45 7.74 -18.76
CA MET A 110 -5.93 7.23 -20.03
C MET A 110 -7.23 6.44 -19.83
N LYS A 111 -8.18 6.61 -20.76
CA LYS A 111 -9.52 6.00 -20.66
C LYS A 111 -9.53 4.47 -20.84
N ASP A 112 -8.54 3.94 -21.52
CA ASP A 112 -8.47 2.52 -21.88
C ASP A 112 -7.89 1.63 -20.77
N ASN A 113 -6.92 2.13 -20.01
CA ASN A 113 -6.21 1.32 -19.02
C ASN A 113 -6.08 2.00 -17.64
N LEU A 114 -6.59 3.21 -17.48
CA LEU A 114 -6.57 4.01 -16.24
C LEU A 114 -5.16 4.29 -15.69
N SER A 115 -4.13 4.11 -16.50
CA SER A 115 -2.76 4.54 -16.17
C SER A 115 -2.59 6.05 -16.41
N ILE A 116 -1.53 6.64 -15.86
CA ILE A 116 -1.20 8.06 -16.07
C ILE A 116 -1.18 8.38 -17.58
N ASP A 117 -1.84 9.47 -17.99
CA ASP A 117 -1.79 9.97 -19.36
C ASP A 117 -0.43 10.64 -19.63
N PRO A 118 0.40 10.08 -20.54
CA PRO A 118 1.72 10.65 -20.85
C PRO A 118 1.66 12.04 -21.46
N VAL A 119 0.56 12.39 -22.14
CA VAL A 119 0.39 13.70 -22.80
C VAL A 119 0.14 14.76 -21.72
N ASP A 120 -0.80 14.51 -20.80
CA ASP A 120 -1.08 15.42 -19.70
C ASP A 120 0.13 15.52 -18.75
N LEU A 121 0.80 14.41 -18.47
CA LEU A 121 2.03 14.38 -17.69
C LEU A 121 3.10 15.31 -18.30
N LYS A 122 3.37 15.19 -19.59
CA LYS A 122 4.36 16.03 -20.29
C LYS A 122 4.02 17.52 -20.17
N ASN A 123 2.74 17.87 -20.33
CA ASN A 123 2.29 19.27 -20.21
C ASN A 123 2.51 19.83 -18.80
N LYS A 124 2.34 19.01 -17.75
CA LYS A 124 2.46 19.43 -16.35
C LYS A 124 3.89 19.44 -15.80
N ILE A 125 4.81 18.73 -16.45
CA ILE A 125 6.26 18.79 -16.11
C ILE A 125 6.94 20.00 -16.75
N SER A 126 6.42 20.49 -17.88
CA SER A 126 7.04 21.57 -18.67
C SER A 126 6.78 22.98 -18.12
N HIS A 127 6.11 23.09 -16.98
CA HIS A 127 5.79 24.32 -16.25
C HIS A 127 6.25 24.22 -14.80
#